data_a213f0093045202b598e833bef8bb42b
#
_entry.id   a213f0093045202b598e833bef8bb42b
#
_cell.length_a   1.000
_cell.length_b   1.000
_cell.length_c   1.000
_cell.angle_alpha   90.00
_cell.angle_beta   90.00
_cell.angle_gamma   90.00
#
_symmetry.space_group_name_H-M   'P 1'
#
loop_
_entity.id
_entity.type
_entity.pdbx_description
1 polymer ?
#
loop_
_entity_poly.entity_id
_entity_poly.type
_entity_poly.pdbx_seq_one_letter_code
_entity_poly.pdbx_strand_id
1 'polypeptide(L)'
;GAEASRLLHERGYEDPPNYVPLIAGMEYYLLEELEYDLIVFHVYRSLPALCDACVKACACPQGGGPSASTLLQLAWYMANDMYRTSLPLSYPPYTLAIACMYLALGLAPARPTDWAPAATPLHDTESSSRKPCMVSFLAGFNVSLPVISCILQDMLSHYELWHALSHPPSGLGLLEDHQALFHCLYRMREDRCRAMAA
;
A
#
# COMPACT_ATOMS: atom_id res chain seq x y z
N GLY A 1 -2.31 24.98 -13.75
CA GLY A 1 -3.32 25.91 -13.39
C GLY A 1 -4.39 26.17 -14.44
N ALA A 2 -4.18 27.15 -15.34
CA ALA A 2 -5.22 27.66 -16.24
C ALA A 2 -5.82 26.61 -17.20
N GLU A 3 -5.01 25.66 -17.67
CA GLU A 3 -5.47 24.62 -18.61
C GLU A 3 -6.39 23.58 -17.94
N ALA A 4 -6.12 23.22 -16.68
CA ALA A 4 -6.98 22.30 -15.93
C ALA A 4 -8.30 22.96 -15.55
N SER A 5 -8.29 24.23 -15.11
CA SER A 5 -9.51 25.00 -14.86
C SER A 5 -10.35 25.14 -16.14
N ARG A 6 -9.71 25.34 -17.29
CA ARG A 6 -10.41 25.44 -18.58
C ARG A 6 -11.08 24.13 -18.96
N LEU A 7 -10.39 22.99 -18.83
CA LEU A 7 -10.94 21.65 -19.11
C LEU A 7 -12.10 21.29 -18.16
N LEU A 8 -12.02 21.68 -16.89
CA LEU A 8 -13.10 21.50 -15.95
C LEU A 8 -14.29 22.38 -16.29
N HIS A 9 -14.05 23.63 -16.66
CA HIS A 9 -15.11 24.59 -17.05
C HIS A 9 -15.81 24.15 -18.33
N GLU A 10 -15.08 23.67 -19.35
CA GLU A 10 -15.64 23.14 -20.60
C GLU A 10 -16.58 21.92 -20.35
N ARG A 11 -16.44 21.25 -19.20
CA ARG A 11 -17.29 20.11 -18.77
C ARG A 11 -18.38 20.50 -17.78
N GLY A 12 -18.59 21.80 -17.56
CA GLY A 12 -19.61 22.28 -16.65
C GLY A 12 -19.26 22.20 -15.16
N TYR A 13 -18.00 21.99 -14.83
CA TYR A 13 -17.53 22.11 -13.45
C TYR A 13 -17.15 23.55 -13.16
N GLU A 14 -17.72 24.11 -12.11
CA GLU A 14 -17.29 25.40 -11.57
C GLU A 14 -15.98 25.26 -10.79
N ASP A 15 -15.16 26.30 -10.80
CA ASP A 15 -13.96 26.32 -9.95
C ASP A 15 -14.39 26.15 -8.48
N PRO A 16 -13.77 25.20 -7.76
CA PRO A 16 -14.14 24.98 -6.37
C PRO A 16 -13.89 26.26 -5.58
N PRO A 17 -14.83 26.68 -4.72
CA PRO A 17 -14.65 27.83 -3.86
C PRO A 17 -13.37 27.67 -3.02
N ASN A 18 -12.79 28.79 -2.60
CA ASN A 18 -11.62 28.74 -1.73
C ASN A 18 -12.01 28.20 -0.35
N TYR A 19 -11.84 26.89 -0.17
CA TYR A 19 -12.14 26.18 1.07
C TYR A 19 -11.07 26.35 2.17
N VAL A 20 -9.94 26.99 1.89
CA VAL A 20 -8.82 27.10 2.84
C VAL A 20 -9.25 27.70 4.18
N PRO A 21 -9.99 28.82 4.24
CA PRO A 21 -10.45 29.39 5.50
C PRO A 21 -11.44 28.49 6.24
N LEU A 22 -12.29 27.79 5.48
CA LEU A 22 -13.29 26.88 6.05
C LEU A 22 -12.59 25.64 6.64
N ILE A 23 -11.62 25.06 5.94
CA ILE A 23 -10.84 23.92 6.40
C ILE A 23 -10.06 24.29 7.67
N ALA A 24 -9.43 25.47 7.70
CA ALA A 24 -8.70 25.94 8.88
C ALA A 24 -9.63 26.13 10.10
N GLY A 25 -10.86 26.61 9.86
CA GLY A 25 -11.87 26.70 10.93
C GLY A 25 -12.32 25.33 11.42
N MET A 26 -12.55 24.39 10.50
CA MET A 26 -12.96 23.02 10.84
C MET A 26 -11.88 22.23 11.55
N GLU A 27 -10.59 22.51 11.29
CA GLU A 27 -9.47 21.89 12.00
C GLU A 27 -9.55 22.16 13.51
N TYR A 28 -9.93 23.36 13.91
CA TYR A 28 -10.09 23.70 15.32
C TYR A 28 -11.22 22.88 15.99
N TYR A 29 -12.38 22.77 15.32
CA TYR A 29 -13.47 21.95 15.82
C TYR A 29 -13.11 20.46 15.91
N LEU A 30 -12.36 19.97 14.94
CA LEU A 30 -11.87 18.58 14.96
C LEU A 30 -10.93 18.33 16.14
N LEU A 31 -10.03 19.26 16.44
CA LEU A 31 -9.14 19.16 17.61
C LEU A 31 -9.91 19.12 18.92
N GLU A 32 -10.96 19.94 19.03
CA GLU A 32 -11.83 19.98 20.21
C GLU A 32 -12.61 18.66 20.38
N GLU A 33 -13.19 18.13 19.31
CA GLU A 33 -13.92 16.84 19.31
C GLU A 33 -13.02 15.64 19.61
N LEU A 34 -11.74 15.71 19.23
CA LEU A 34 -10.74 14.69 19.58
C LEU A 34 -10.17 14.85 20.99
N GLU A 35 -10.69 15.81 21.79
CA GLU A 35 -10.18 16.13 23.12
C GLU A 35 -8.64 16.38 23.14
N TYR A 36 -8.09 16.83 22.02
CA TYR A 36 -6.65 17.00 21.77
C TYR A 36 -5.83 15.71 21.88
N ASP A 37 -6.46 14.53 21.82
CA ASP A 37 -5.74 13.27 21.72
C ASP A 37 -5.35 13.01 20.24
N LEU A 38 -4.11 13.40 19.91
CA LEU A 38 -3.57 13.34 18.55
C LEU A 38 -2.58 12.17 18.37
N ILE A 39 -2.49 11.27 19.35
CA ILE A 39 -1.57 10.14 19.28
C ILE A 39 -2.22 9.01 18.48
N VAL A 40 -1.80 8.88 17.22
CA VAL A 40 -2.26 7.81 16.33
C VAL A 40 -1.09 6.91 15.96
N PHE A 41 -1.27 5.60 16.11
CA PHE A 41 -0.29 4.61 15.68
C PHE A 41 -0.50 4.27 14.21
N HIS A 42 0.57 4.40 13.45
CA HIS A 42 0.57 4.12 12.01
C HIS A 42 1.35 2.84 11.67
N VAL A 43 0.99 2.24 10.55
CA VAL A 43 1.62 1.04 9.98
C VAL A 43 3.14 1.24 9.79
N TYR A 44 3.57 2.43 9.39
CA TYR A 44 4.96 2.75 9.05
C TYR A 44 5.95 2.53 10.20
N ARG A 45 5.50 2.65 11.45
CA ARG A 45 6.38 2.50 12.60
C ARG A 45 6.89 1.08 12.78
N SER A 46 6.06 0.08 12.50
CA SER A 46 6.38 -1.34 12.67
C SER A 46 7.03 -1.96 11.43
N LEU A 47 6.79 -1.41 10.24
CA LEU A 47 7.26 -1.99 8.98
C LEU A 47 8.78 -2.25 8.91
N PRO A 48 9.67 -1.32 9.30
CA PRO A 48 11.12 -1.56 9.18
C PRO A 48 11.58 -2.75 9.99
N ALA A 49 11.19 -2.81 11.26
CA ALA A 49 11.57 -3.90 12.15
C ALA A 49 10.97 -5.24 11.70
N LEU A 50 9.75 -5.21 11.18
CA LEU A 50 9.05 -6.40 10.68
C LEU A 50 9.72 -6.94 9.41
N CYS A 51 10.07 -6.08 8.45
CA CYS A 51 10.76 -6.48 7.22
C CYS A 51 12.17 -7.03 7.51
N ASP A 52 12.90 -6.39 8.41
CA ASP A 52 14.20 -6.87 8.86
C ASP A 52 14.14 -8.26 9.53
N ALA A 53 13.18 -8.44 10.43
CA ALA A 53 12.95 -9.72 11.09
C ALA A 53 12.54 -10.81 10.09
N CYS A 54 11.68 -10.45 9.13
CA CYS A 54 11.24 -11.36 8.08
C CYS A 54 12.41 -11.83 7.21
N VAL A 55 13.23 -10.92 6.73
CA VAL A 55 14.40 -11.26 5.90
C VAL A 55 15.39 -12.12 6.68
N LYS A 56 15.64 -11.82 7.95
CA LYS A 56 16.52 -12.64 8.82
C LYS A 56 15.95 -14.03 9.04
N ALA A 57 14.64 -14.16 9.26
CA ALA A 57 13.98 -15.44 9.46
C ALA A 57 13.93 -16.29 8.19
N CYS A 58 13.79 -15.64 7.03
CA CYS A 58 13.67 -16.30 5.72
C CYS A 58 15.00 -16.35 4.93
N ALA A 59 16.12 -15.92 5.53
CA ALA A 59 17.42 -15.89 4.88
C ALA A 59 17.84 -17.30 4.44
N CYS A 60 17.85 -17.49 3.11
CA CYS A 60 18.43 -18.70 2.52
C CYS A 60 19.95 -18.59 2.53
N PRO A 61 20.68 -19.66 2.90
CA PRO A 61 22.15 -19.70 2.86
C PRO A 61 22.75 -19.41 1.48
N GLN A 62 21.93 -19.52 0.44
CA GLN A 62 22.32 -19.34 -0.98
C GLN A 62 22.00 -17.95 -1.55
N GLY A 63 21.58 -16.98 -0.74
CA GLY A 63 21.53 -15.58 -1.12
C GLY A 63 20.41 -15.17 -2.10
N GLY A 64 19.34 -15.93 -2.24
CA GLY A 64 18.32 -15.74 -3.28
C GLY A 64 17.07 -14.92 -2.89
N GLY A 65 17.03 -14.28 -1.73
CA GLY A 65 15.86 -13.53 -1.27
C GLY A 65 15.92 -12.02 -1.55
N PRO A 66 14.79 -11.30 -1.45
CA PRO A 66 14.80 -9.87 -1.57
C PRO A 66 15.61 -9.23 -0.44
N SER A 67 16.31 -8.12 -0.74
CA SER A 67 16.99 -7.38 0.32
C SER A 67 15.96 -6.74 1.27
N ALA A 68 16.35 -6.53 2.53
CA ALA A 68 15.47 -5.88 3.50
C ALA A 68 15.00 -4.49 3.03
N SER A 69 15.86 -3.76 2.32
CA SER A 69 15.53 -2.45 1.74
C SER A 69 14.50 -2.56 0.62
N THR A 70 14.61 -3.53 -0.27
CA THR A 70 13.65 -3.75 -1.36
C THR A 70 12.30 -4.17 -0.79
N LEU A 71 12.29 -5.09 0.17
CA LEU A 71 11.07 -5.54 0.82
C LEU A 71 10.38 -4.38 1.56
N LEU A 72 11.14 -3.59 2.30
CA LEU A 72 10.62 -2.42 3.00
C LEU A 72 10.04 -1.39 2.03
N GLN A 73 10.71 -1.12 0.92
CA GLN A 73 10.23 -0.17 -0.08
C GLN A 73 8.90 -0.62 -0.68
N LEU A 74 8.77 -1.89 -1.05
CA LEU A 74 7.52 -2.45 -1.56
C LEU A 74 6.41 -2.39 -0.50
N ALA A 75 6.70 -2.83 0.73
CA ALA A 75 5.74 -2.78 1.82
C ALA A 75 5.28 -1.36 2.15
N TRP A 76 6.17 -0.38 2.00
CA TRP A 76 5.85 1.03 2.18
C TRP A 76 4.89 1.56 1.11
N TYR A 77 5.09 1.18 -0.15
CA TYR A 77 4.14 1.51 -1.22
C TYR A 77 2.77 0.88 -0.96
N MET A 78 2.73 -0.40 -0.55
CA MET A 78 1.48 -1.06 -0.17
C MET A 78 0.77 -0.34 0.98
N ALA A 79 1.53 0.11 1.98
CA ALA A 79 0.97 0.89 3.09
C ALA A 79 0.37 2.22 2.63
N ASN A 80 1.03 2.93 1.72
CA ASN A 80 0.49 4.18 1.15
C ASN A 80 -0.82 3.94 0.39
N ASP A 81 -0.88 2.86 -0.39
CA ASP A 81 -2.09 2.52 -1.14
C ASP A 81 -3.23 2.07 -0.23
N MET A 82 -2.91 1.32 0.83
CA MET A 82 -3.87 0.88 1.83
C MET A 82 -4.57 2.07 2.53
N TYR A 83 -3.86 3.18 2.78
CA TYR A 83 -4.45 4.39 3.36
C TYR A 83 -5.47 5.09 2.46
N ARG A 84 -5.63 4.64 1.21
CA ARG A 84 -6.72 5.08 0.31
C ARG A 84 -7.98 4.24 0.46
N THR A 85 -7.95 3.23 1.29
CA THR A 85 -9.07 2.32 1.58
C THR A 85 -9.62 2.57 2.98
N SER A 86 -10.70 1.89 3.35
CA SER A 86 -11.27 1.90 4.71
C SER A 86 -10.54 0.96 5.68
N LEU A 87 -9.56 0.19 5.23
CA LEU A 87 -8.84 -0.80 6.04
C LEU A 87 -8.22 -0.22 7.33
N PRO A 88 -7.58 0.99 7.31
CA PRO A 88 -7.01 1.58 8.52
C PRO A 88 -8.04 1.90 9.62
N LEU A 89 -9.32 2.01 9.26
CA LEU A 89 -10.42 2.23 10.20
C LEU A 89 -10.93 0.93 10.81
N SER A 90 -10.72 -0.20 10.12
CA SER A 90 -11.30 -1.49 10.47
C SER A 90 -10.34 -2.41 11.22
N TYR A 91 -9.03 -2.23 11.02
CA TYR A 91 -8.00 -3.14 11.54
C TYR A 91 -6.87 -2.41 12.26
N PRO A 92 -6.29 -3.02 13.29
CA PRO A 92 -5.17 -2.42 14.01
C PRO A 92 -3.91 -2.31 13.14
N PRO A 93 -3.07 -1.27 13.37
CA PRO A 93 -1.93 -0.97 12.50
C PRO A 93 -0.90 -2.09 12.38
N TYR A 94 -0.70 -2.89 13.43
CA TYR A 94 0.25 -4.01 13.39
C TYR A 94 -0.21 -5.14 12.43
N THR A 95 -1.51 -5.42 12.38
CA THR A 95 -2.10 -6.40 11.47
C THR A 95 -1.96 -5.95 10.03
N LEU A 96 -2.22 -4.67 9.79
CA LEU A 96 -2.03 -4.04 8.47
C LEU A 96 -0.57 -4.05 8.03
N ALA A 97 0.38 -3.82 8.95
CA ALA A 97 1.80 -3.92 8.64
C ALA A 97 2.22 -5.32 8.20
N ILE A 98 1.72 -6.35 8.88
CA ILE A 98 1.95 -7.75 8.51
C ILE A 98 1.35 -8.06 7.13
N ALA A 99 0.14 -7.58 6.84
CA ALA A 99 -0.50 -7.77 5.54
C ALA A 99 0.29 -7.09 4.42
N CYS A 100 0.73 -5.83 4.61
CA CYS A 100 1.55 -5.11 3.64
C CYS A 100 2.89 -5.81 3.38
N MET A 101 3.58 -6.27 4.43
CA MET A 101 4.82 -7.03 4.29
C MET A 101 4.58 -8.34 3.54
N TYR A 102 3.52 -9.07 3.88
CA TYR A 102 3.18 -10.34 3.23
C TYR A 102 2.91 -10.15 1.73
N LEU A 103 2.13 -9.13 1.36
CA LEU A 103 1.85 -8.80 -0.03
C LEU A 103 3.13 -8.39 -0.78
N ALA A 104 3.97 -7.57 -0.14
CA ALA A 104 5.26 -7.16 -0.71
C ALA A 104 6.18 -8.35 -1.00
N LEU A 105 6.21 -9.33 -0.11
CA LEU A 105 6.94 -10.59 -0.34
C LEU A 105 6.38 -11.38 -1.52
N GLY A 106 5.06 -11.45 -1.66
CA GLY A 106 4.41 -12.15 -2.78
C GLY A 106 4.72 -11.50 -4.13
N LEU A 107 4.92 -10.18 -4.16
CA LEU A 107 5.21 -9.39 -5.36
C LEU A 107 6.71 -9.13 -5.60
N ALA A 108 7.57 -9.47 -4.64
CA ALA A 108 9.01 -9.29 -4.80
C ALA A 108 9.55 -10.09 -6.00
N PRO A 109 10.42 -9.49 -6.83
CA PRO A 109 10.97 -10.14 -8.02
C PRO A 109 11.82 -11.37 -7.72
N ALA A 110 12.46 -11.39 -6.55
CA ALA A 110 13.20 -12.54 -6.05
C ALA A 110 12.36 -13.24 -4.98
N ARG A 111 11.56 -14.21 -5.39
CA ARG A 111 10.83 -15.06 -4.45
C ARG A 111 11.79 -16.05 -3.81
N PRO A 112 11.82 -16.20 -2.49
CA PRO A 112 12.50 -17.33 -1.88
C PRO A 112 11.95 -18.62 -2.48
N THR A 113 12.81 -19.49 -2.98
CA THR A 113 12.43 -20.78 -3.58
C THR A 113 11.62 -21.67 -2.63
N ASP A 114 11.71 -21.41 -1.33
CA ASP A 114 11.03 -22.16 -0.27
C ASP A 114 9.64 -21.58 0.10
N TRP A 115 9.13 -20.64 -0.69
CA TRP A 115 7.76 -20.09 -0.54
C TRP A 115 6.67 -21.08 -0.99
N ALA A 116 7.00 -22.03 -1.86
CA ALA A 116 6.04 -23.03 -2.26
C ALA A 116 5.53 -23.74 -1.00
N PRO A 117 4.19 -23.82 -0.78
CA PRO A 117 3.68 -24.75 0.20
C PRO A 117 4.24 -26.10 -0.21
N ALA A 118 5.06 -26.66 0.65
CA ALA A 118 5.61 -27.99 0.41
C ALA A 118 4.42 -28.94 0.24
N ALA A 119 4.05 -29.21 -1.00
CA ALA A 119 3.36 -30.42 -1.36
C ALA A 119 4.39 -31.54 -1.13
N THR A 120 4.65 -31.86 0.11
CA THR A 120 5.51 -32.96 0.49
C THR A 120 4.73 -34.23 0.47
N PRO A 121 5.16 -35.22 -0.30
CA PRO A 121 4.82 -36.61 0.00
C PRO A 121 5.45 -36.94 1.36
N LEU A 122 4.63 -37.51 2.22
CA LEU A 122 5.05 -38.17 3.44
C LEU A 122 6.11 -39.27 3.10
N HIS A 123 7.36 -38.97 3.30
CA HIS A 123 8.37 -40.02 3.54
C HIS A 123 9.46 -39.50 4.46
N ASP A 124 9.62 -40.25 5.55
CA ASP A 124 10.55 -40.08 6.65
C ASP A 124 12.00 -40.00 6.22
N THR A 125 12.73 -39.00 6.70
CA THR A 125 14.11 -39.21 7.17
C THR A 125 14.53 -38.07 8.10
N GLU A 126 15.13 -38.44 9.19
CA GLU A 126 15.59 -37.65 10.32
C GLU A 126 16.58 -36.55 9.97
N SER A 127 16.58 -35.51 10.83
CA SER A 127 17.62 -34.50 10.96
C SER A 127 17.89 -33.62 9.73
N SER A 128 16.95 -32.81 9.37
CA SER A 128 17.23 -31.58 8.62
C SER A 128 16.71 -30.37 9.39
N SER A 129 17.62 -29.50 9.79
CA SER A 129 17.38 -28.18 10.32
C SER A 129 16.23 -27.55 9.56
N ARG A 130 15.00 -27.54 10.15
CA ARG A 130 13.81 -26.96 9.56
C ARG A 130 14.09 -25.48 9.33
N LYS A 131 14.28 -25.12 8.08
CA LYS A 131 14.33 -23.71 7.68
C LYS A 131 13.04 -23.05 8.13
N PRO A 132 13.08 -21.89 8.79
CA PRO A 132 11.88 -21.16 9.15
C PRO A 132 11.15 -20.78 7.87
N CYS A 133 10.04 -21.44 7.62
CA CYS A 133 9.11 -21.08 6.54
C CYS A 133 8.39 -19.79 6.92
N MET A 134 7.98 -19.00 5.95
CA MET A 134 7.15 -17.80 6.17
C MET A 134 5.93 -18.10 7.06
N VAL A 135 5.32 -19.26 6.91
CA VAL A 135 4.21 -19.70 7.76
C VAL A 135 4.63 -19.79 9.23
N SER A 136 5.83 -20.35 9.51
CA SER A 136 6.36 -20.41 10.88
C SER A 136 6.71 -19.02 11.41
N PHE A 137 7.20 -18.13 10.57
CA PHE A 137 7.45 -16.74 10.93
C PHE A 137 6.14 -16.01 11.29
N LEU A 138 5.11 -16.14 10.44
CA LEU A 138 3.80 -15.54 10.70
C LEU A 138 3.09 -16.16 11.90
N ALA A 139 3.25 -17.46 12.13
CA ALA A 139 2.71 -18.15 13.30
C ALA A 139 3.30 -17.64 14.63
N GLY A 140 4.48 -17.03 14.59
CA GLY A 140 5.09 -16.36 15.75
C GLY A 140 4.36 -15.08 16.17
N PHE A 141 3.53 -14.51 15.31
CA PHE A 141 2.69 -13.37 15.62
C PHE A 141 1.29 -13.85 16.04
N ASN A 142 0.74 -13.26 17.08
CA ASN A 142 -0.62 -13.58 17.54
C ASN A 142 -1.66 -12.90 16.62
N VAL A 143 -1.67 -13.27 15.34
CA VAL A 143 -2.55 -12.71 14.32
C VAL A 143 -3.29 -13.83 13.60
N SER A 144 -4.59 -13.65 13.40
CA SER A 144 -5.44 -14.58 12.68
C SER A 144 -5.13 -14.55 11.17
N LEU A 145 -4.70 -15.67 10.59
CA LEU A 145 -4.46 -15.79 9.15
C LEU A 145 -5.70 -15.47 8.30
N PRO A 146 -6.93 -15.87 8.65
CA PRO A 146 -8.14 -15.43 7.94
C PRO A 146 -8.29 -13.91 7.87
N VAL A 147 -7.95 -13.19 8.95
CA VAL A 147 -8.00 -11.71 8.96
C VAL A 147 -6.97 -11.13 7.99
N ILE A 148 -5.75 -11.65 7.99
CA ILE A 148 -4.73 -11.24 7.00
C ILE A 148 -5.23 -11.51 5.58
N SER A 149 -5.84 -12.66 5.33
CA SER A 149 -6.38 -13.02 4.02
C SER A 149 -7.49 -12.05 3.56
N CYS A 150 -8.41 -11.64 4.45
CA CYS A 150 -9.42 -10.64 4.12
C CYS A 150 -8.78 -9.29 3.76
N ILE A 151 -7.82 -8.81 4.53
CA ILE A 151 -7.10 -7.56 4.25
C ILE A 151 -6.41 -7.62 2.88
N LEU A 152 -5.73 -8.74 2.59
CA LEU A 152 -5.06 -8.93 1.30
C LEU A 152 -6.05 -8.94 0.13
N GLN A 153 -7.19 -9.58 0.29
CA GLN A 153 -8.23 -9.64 -0.71
C GLN A 153 -8.81 -8.25 -1.01
N ASP A 154 -9.07 -7.46 0.04
CA ASP A 154 -9.53 -6.08 -0.11
C ASP A 154 -8.49 -5.21 -0.83
N MET A 155 -7.21 -5.35 -0.50
CA MET A 155 -6.13 -4.63 -1.19
C MET A 155 -6.02 -5.05 -2.66
N LEU A 156 -6.09 -6.34 -2.97
CA LEU A 156 -6.04 -6.84 -4.35
C LEU A 156 -7.26 -6.37 -5.16
N SER A 157 -8.45 -6.40 -4.57
CA SER A 157 -9.66 -5.86 -5.21
C SER A 157 -9.55 -4.37 -5.49
N HIS A 158 -8.88 -3.62 -4.59
CA HIS A 158 -8.59 -2.20 -4.81
C HIS A 158 -7.63 -2.00 -6.00
N TYR A 159 -6.59 -2.82 -6.13
CA TYR A 159 -5.70 -2.76 -7.29
C TYR A 159 -6.38 -3.16 -8.59
N GLU A 160 -7.27 -4.17 -8.58
CA GLU A 160 -8.09 -4.54 -9.74
C GLU A 160 -8.99 -3.38 -10.17
N LEU A 161 -9.64 -2.71 -9.22
CA LEU A 161 -10.46 -1.52 -9.49
C LEU A 161 -9.62 -0.41 -10.12
N TRP A 162 -8.43 -0.13 -9.56
CA TRP A 162 -7.52 0.87 -10.12
C TRP A 162 -7.07 0.53 -11.52
N HIS A 163 -6.75 -0.73 -11.76
CA HIS A 163 -6.38 -1.20 -13.09
C HIS A 163 -7.53 -1.04 -14.08
N ALA A 164 -8.75 -1.41 -13.69
CA ALA A 164 -9.94 -1.25 -14.53
C ALA A 164 -10.25 0.23 -14.83
N LEU A 165 -10.06 1.13 -13.86
CA LEU A 165 -10.23 2.57 -14.05
C LEU A 165 -9.13 3.18 -14.93
N SER A 166 -7.90 2.66 -14.84
CA SER A 166 -6.75 3.13 -15.62
C SER A 166 -6.75 2.60 -17.06
N HIS A 167 -7.39 1.44 -17.28
CA HIS A 167 -7.45 0.75 -18.57
C HIS A 167 -8.90 0.35 -18.88
N PRO A 168 -9.83 1.31 -19.06
CA PRO A 168 -11.19 0.97 -19.40
C PRO A 168 -11.25 0.25 -20.74
N PRO A 169 -12.16 -0.73 -20.90
CA PRO A 169 -12.29 -1.47 -22.14
C PRO A 169 -12.60 -0.52 -23.30
N SER A 170 -11.90 -0.73 -24.41
CA SER A 170 -11.98 0.06 -25.63
C SER A 170 -13.43 0.21 -26.08
N GLY A 171 -13.99 1.40 -26.02
CA GLY A 171 -15.37 1.70 -26.45
C GLY A 171 -16.09 2.79 -25.69
N LEU A 172 -15.67 3.12 -24.50
CA LEU A 172 -16.16 4.29 -23.79
C LEU A 172 -15.18 5.45 -24.02
N GLY A 173 -15.59 6.51 -24.70
CA GLY A 173 -14.79 7.72 -24.98
C GLY A 173 -14.32 8.50 -23.75
N LEU A 174 -14.45 7.90 -22.57
CA LEU A 174 -13.92 8.38 -21.29
C LEU A 174 -12.40 8.23 -21.18
N LEU A 175 -11.76 7.39 -22.02
CA LEU A 175 -10.33 7.05 -21.91
C LEU A 175 -9.40 8.18 -22.33
N GLU A 176 -9.69 8.81 -23.47
CA GLU A 176 -8.90 9.94 -23.97
C GLU A 176 -8.99 11.13 -22.99
N ASP A 177 -10.15 11.30 -22.39
CA ASP A 177 -10.42 12.30 -21.39
C ASP A 177 -9.69 12.09 -20.07
N HIS A 178 -9.63 10.85 -19.59
CA HIS A 178 -8.87 10.50 -18.37
C HIS A 178 -7.37 10.63 -18.58
N GLN A 179 -6.84 10.20 -19.72
CA GLN A 179 -5.43 10.36 -20.04
C GLN A 179 -5.03 11.83 -20.17
N ALA A 180 -5.87 12.65 -20.83
CA ALA A 180 -5.65 14.07 -20.92
C ALA A 180 -5.67 14.76 -19.55
N LEU A 181 -6.59 14.37 -18.66
CA LEU A 181 -6.66 14.86 -17.29
C LEU A 181 -5.44 14.44 -16.47
N PHE A 182 -5.02 13.18 -16.55
CA PHE A 182 -3.81 12.68 -15.89
C PHE A 182 -2.55 13.41 -16.37
N HIS A 183 -2.41 13.61 -17.67
CA HIS A 183 -1.30 14.40 -18.22
C HIS A 183 -1.31 15.85 -17.75
N CYS A 184 -2.49 16.47 -17.66
CA CYS A 184 -2.63 17.81 -17.14
C CYS A 184 -2.23 17.89 -15.66
N LEU A 185 -2.72 16.97 -14.82
CA LEU A 185 -2.38 16.89 -13.40
C LEU A 185 -0.89 16.63 -13.19
N TYR A 186 -0.28 15.78 -14.00
CA TYR A 186 1.15 15.50 -13.95
C TYR A 186 1.99 16.73 -14.28
N ARG A 187 1.66 17.47 -15.34
CA ARG A 187 2.33 18.74 -15.68
C ARG A 187 2.16 19.77 -14.57
N MET A 188 0.97 19.90 -14.00
CA MET A 188 0.74 20.81 -12.86
C MET A 188 1.65 20.48 -11.67
N ARG A 189 1.84 19.19 -11.39
CA ARG A 189 2.75 18.74 -10.33
C ARG A 189 4.20 19.11 -10.64
N GLU A 190 4.68 18.88 -11.89
CA GLU A 190 6.04 19.24 -12.31
C GLU A 190 6.28 20.75 -12.22
N ASP A 191 5.33 21.56 -12.71
CA ASP A 191 5.45 23.02 -12.67
C ASP A 191 5.48 23.53 -11.23
N ARG A 192 4.71 22.91 -10.33
CA ARG A 192 4.73 23.24 -8.91
C ARG A 192 6.06 22.85 -8.27
N CYS A 193 6.61 21.69 -8.60
CA CYS A 193 7.93 21.27 -8.11
C CYS A 193 9.05 22.21 -8.63
N ARG A 194 9.00 22.65 -9.89
CA ARG A 194 9.94 23.62 -10.46
C ARG A 194 9.82 24.99 -9.79
N ALA A 195 8.61 25.46 -9.52
CA ALA A 195 8.37 26.73 -8.82
C ALA A 195 8.83 26.72 -7.35
N MET A 196 8.91 25.55 -6.73
CA MET A 196 9.41 25.40 -5.35
C MET A 196 10.95 25.23 -5.31
N ALA A 197 11.60 24.94 -6.44
CA ALA A 197 13.05 24.77 -6.55
C ALA A 197 13.77 26.04 -7.07
N ALA A 198 13.02 27.07 -7.47
CA ALA A 198 13.51 28.38 -7.90
C ALA A 198 13.39 29.40 -6.77
#